data_359075e3080524b06df6da282e4d23b8
#
_entry.id   359075e3080524b06df6da282e4d23b8
#
_cell.length_a   1.000
_cell.length_b   1.000
_cell.length_c   1.000
_cell.angle_alpha   90.00
_cell.angle_beta   90.00
_cell.angle_gamma   90.00
#
_symmetry.space_group_name_H-M   'P 1'
#
loop_
_entity.id
_entity.type
_entity.pdbx_description
1 polymer ?
#
loop_
_entity_poly.entity_id
_entity_poly.type
_entity_poly.pdbx_seq_one_letter_code
_entity_poly.pdbx_strand_id
1 'polypeptide(L)'
;MKQAFVDKTVTVAVRDTEVPVPKPGQVLIRVVVSGTNPKDWKMAHWRPDAPPVNQGDDIAGYVEAVGEGVVGFKKGDKVAAFHEMLAPYGSFGEYAIAWEHTTFHLTSKTSFEGGKYEPRELTLRSH
;
A
#
# COMPACT_ATOMS: atom_id res chain seq x y z
N MET A 1 -9.56 10.98 -3.33
CA MET A 1 -8.08 10.81 -3.37
C MET A 1 -7.61 10.41 -4.74
N LYS A 2 -6.36 10.63 -5.03
CA LYS A 2 -5.75 10.21 -6.29
C LYS A 2 -5.16 8.82 -6.18
N GLN A 3 -5.42 7.97 -7.17
CA GLN A 3 -4.83 6.64 -7.31
C GLN A 3 -4.38 6.41 -8.74
N ALA A 4 -3.33 5.62 -8.91
CA ALA A 4 -2.88 5.18 -10.22
C ALA A 4 -3.36 3.76 -10.50
N PHE A 5 -3.93 3.56 -11.67
CA PHE A 5 -4.43 2.27 -12.15
C PHE A 5 -3.63 1.83 -13.36
N VAL A 6 -3.34 0.55 -13.45
CA VAL A 6 -2.59 -0.05 -14.56
C VAL A 6 -3.54 -0.97 -15.33
N ASP A 7 -3.65 -0.77 -16.63
CA ASP A 7 -4.48 -1.61 -17.49
C ASP A 7 -3.65 -2.70 -18.20
N LYS A 8 -4.35 -3.53 -18.98
CA LYS A 8 -3.73 -4.67 -19.69
C LYS A 8 -2.65 -4.27 -20.69
N THR A 9 -2.64 -3.03 -21.14
CA THR A 9 -1.61 -2.52 -22.05
C THR A 9 -0.46 -1.86 -21.30
N VAL A 10 -0.45 -1.98 -19.96
CA VAL A 10 0.52 -1.36 -19.07
C VAL A 10 0.48 0.17 -19.17
N THR A 11 -0.69 0.70 -19.44
CA THR A 11 -0.93 2.14 -19.44
C THR A 11 -1.42 2.55 -18.06
N VAL A 12 -0.82 3.60 -17.52
CA VAL A 12 -1.16 4.11 -16.19
C VAL A 12 -2.12 5.28 -16.33
N ALA A 13 -3.21 5.23 -15.58
CA ALA A 13 -4.17 6.34 -15.48
C ALA A 13 -4.33 6.73 -14.02
N VAL A 14 -4.27 8.03 -13.74
CA VAL A 14 -4.54 8.57 -12.40
C VAL A 14 -6.02 8.96 -12.35
N ARG A 15 -6.73 8.47 -11.34
CA ARG A 15 -8.15 8.75 -11.15
C ARG A 15 -8.41 9.30 -9.76
N ASP A 16 -9.43 10.14 -9.66
CA ASP A 16 -9.94 10.56 -8.37
C ASP A 16 -10.97 9.55 -7.86
N THR A 17 -10.78 9.07 -6.65
CA THR A 17 -11.67 8.13 -6.00
C THR A 17 -11.95 8.59 -4.58
N GLU A 18 -12.94 8.00 -3.93
CA GLU A 18 -13.18 8.27 -2.52
C GLU A 18 -12.08 7.64 -1.67
N VAL A 19 -11.80 8.25 -0.51
CA VAL A 19 -10.95 7.63 0.49
C VAL A 19 -11.70 6.45 1.09
N PRO A 20 -11.13 5.24 1.08
CA PRO A 20 -11.85 4.08 1.58
C PRO A 20 -12.02 4.11 3.10
N VAL A 21 -13.06 3.45 3.57
CA VAL A 21 -13.26 3.19 5.00
C VAL A 21 -12.72 1.80 5.29
N PRO A 22 -11.82 1.65 6.28
CA PRO A 22 -11.28 0.33 6.58
C PRO A 22 -12.37 -0.59 7.13
N LYS A 23 -12.39 -1.82 6.60
CA LYS A 23 -13.28 -2.88 7.08
C LYS A 23 -12.73 -3.49 8.37
N PRO A 24 -13.51 -4.33 9.08
CA PRO A 24 -12.98 -5.02 10.27
C PRO A 24 -11.64 -5.72 9.98
N GLY A 25 -10.67 -5.52 10.85
CA GLY A 25 -9.33 -6.08 10.70
C GLY A 25 -8.40 -5.33 9.75
N GLN A 26 -8.87 -4.25 9.13
CA GLN A 26 -8.08 -3.47 8.18
C GLN A 26 -7.57 -2.17 8.78
N VAL A 27 -6.48 -1.68 8.21
CA VAL A 27 -5.83 -0.42 8.57
C VAL A 27 -5.81 0.47 7.33
N LEU A 28 -6.26 1.70 7.48
CA LEU A 28 -6.13 2.72 6.43
C LEU A 28 -4.85 3.50 6.68
N ILE A 29 -4.00 3.56 5.68
CA ILE A 29 -2.67 4.17 5.79
C ILE A 29 -2.59 5.36 4.83
N ARG A 30 -2.17 6.51 5.35
CA ARG A 30 -1.80 7.66 4.52
C ARG A 30 -0.40 7.38 3.98
N VAL A 31 -0.30 7.16 2.68
CA VAL A 31 0.92 6.70 2.03
C VAL A 31 1.95 7.83 1.96
N VAL A 32 3.15 7.56 2.44
CA VAL A 32 4.30 8.45 2.30
C VAL A 32 5.25 7.92 1.25
N VAL A 33 5.51 6.61 1.26
CA VAL A 33 6.37 5.94 0.28
C VAL A 33 5.69 4.66 -0.17
N SER A 34 5.75 4.42 -1.47
CA SER A 34 5.28 3.18 -2.10
C SER A 34 6.46 2.50 -2.77
N GLY A 35 6.64 1.21 -2.51
CA GLY A 35 7.63 0.42 -3.22
C GLY A 35 7.08 -0.04 -4.57
N THR A 36 7.99 -0.36 -5.50
CA THR A 36 7.63 -0.91 -6.80
C THR A 36 8.25 -2.28 -7.01
N ASN A 37 7.55 -3.12 -7.75
CA ASN A 37 7.97 -4.48 -8.02
C ASN A 37 7.68 -4.82 -9.49
N PRO A 38 8.45 -5.73 -10.11
CA PRO A 38 8.19 -6.12 -11.51
C PRO A 38 6.76 -6.61 -11.75
N LYS A 39 6.12 -7.24 -10.77
CA LYS A 39 4.75 -7.70 -10.90
C LYS A 39 3.76 -6.56 -11.15
N ASP A 40 4.08 -5.34 -10.76
CA ASP A 40 3.17 -4.20 -10.85
C ASP A 40 2.75 -3.93 -12.31
N TRP A 41 3.63 -4.20 -13.26
CA TRP A 41 3.29 -4.10 -14.67
C TRP A 41 3.07 -5.47 -15.32
N LYS A 42 3.74 -6.52 -14.83
CA LYS A 42 3.60 -7.87 -15.39
C LYS A 42 2.23 -8.46 -15.13
N MET A 43 1.65 -8.23 -13.94
CA MET A 43 0.33 -8.76 -13.60
C MET A 43 -0.76 -8.22 -14.54
N ALA A 44 -0.71 -6.96 -14.88
CA ALA A 44 -1.67 -6.37 -15.80
C ALA A 44 -1.59 -7.04 -17.18
N HIS A 45 -0.37 -7.35 -17.63
CA HIS A 45 -0.14 -8.03 -18.90
C HIS A 45 -0.62 -9.49 -18.86
N TRP A 46 -0.40 -10.18 -17.75
CA TRP A 46 -0.78 -11.59 -17.59
C TRP A 46 -2.28 -11.81 -17.39
N ARG A 47 -3.00 -10.76 -17.04
CA ARG A 47 -4.43 -10.84 -16.76
C ARG A 47 -5.21 -9.83 -17.62
N PRO A 48 -5.23 -10.04 -18.95
CA PRO A 48 -5.78 -9.06 -19.88
C PRO A 48 -7.29 -8.85 -19.70
N ASP A 49 -8.00 -9.80 -19.10
CA ASP A 49 -9.44 -9.68 -18.87
C ASP A 49 -9.79 -9.01 -17.54
N ALA A 50 -8.78 -8.72 -16.71
CA ALA A 50 -9.02 -8.04 -15.44
C ALA A 50 -9.21 -6.55 -15.66
N PRO A 51 -10.08 -5.89 -14.86
CA PRO A 51 -10.20 -4.43 -14.92
C PRO A 51 -8.90 -3.78 -14.46
N PRO A 52 -8.65 -2.51 -14.84
CA PRO A 52 -7.51 -1.78 -14.32
C PRO A 52 -7.52 -1.75 -12.80
N VAL A 53 -6.36 -1.95 -12.18
CA VAL A 53 -6.21 -1.96 -10.73
C VAL A 53 -5.00 -1.14 -10.30
N ASN A 54 -5.02 -0.72 -9.03
CA ASN A 54 -3.86 -0.17 -8.36
C ASN A 54 -2.99 -1.33 -7.92
N GLN A 55 -1.84 -1.53 -8.59
CA GLN A 55 -0.98 -2.69 -8.43
C GLN A 55 0.00 -2.60 -7.27
N GLY A 56 0.08 -1.46 -6.59
CA GLY A 56 1.07 -1.27 -5.53
C GLY A 56 0.75 -2.08 -4.28
N ASP A 57 1.74 -2.80 -3.76
CA ASP A 57 1.55 -3.65 -2.58
C ASP A 57 2.51 -3.34 -1.43
N ASP A 58 3.51 -2.50 -1.63
CA ASP A 58 4.45 -2.12 -0.58
C ASP A 58 4.15 -0.71 -0.10
N ILE A 59 3.71 -0.61 1.15
CA ILE A 59 3.21 0.64 1.73
C ILE A 59 4.09 1.05 2.90
N ALA A 60 4.41 2.34 2.99
CA ALA A 60 4.93 2.93 4.22
C ALA A 60 4.27 4.29 4.42
N GLY A 61 3.88 4.58 5.64
CA GLY A 61 3.20 5.82 5.94
C GLY A 61 2.69 5.88 7.38
N TYR A 62 1.62 6.63 7.56
CA TYR A 62 0.99 6.82 8.86
C TYR A 62 -0.41 6.28 8.86
N VAL A 63 -0.78 5.61 9.94
CA VAL A 63 -2.15 5.14 10.13
C VAL A 63 -3.10 6.33 10.18
N GLU A 64 -4.12 6.32 9.34
CA GLU A 64 -5.16 7.34 9.30
C GLU A 64 -6.39 6.90 10.08
N ALA A 65 -6.74 5.62 9.96
CA ALA A 65 -7.88 5.03 10.65
C ALA A 65 -7.70 3.53 10.74
N VAL A 66 -8.43 2.89 11.64
CA VAL A 66 -8.42 1.43 11.79
C VAL A 66 -9.85 0.91 11.77
N GLY A 67 -10.02 -0.29 11.25
CA GLY A 67 -11.30 -0.98 11.24
C GLY A 67 -11.62 -1.60 12.59
N GLU A 68 -12.84 -2.09 12.73
CA GLU A 68 -13.29 -2.74 13.94
C GLU A 68 -12.40 -3.93 14.28
N GLY A 69 -12.09 -4.10 15.55
CA GLY A 69 -11.29 -5.23 16.05
C GLY A 69 -9.78 -5.03 15.95
N VAL A 70 -9.30 -3.98 15.30
CA VAL A 70 -7.87 -3.68 15.25
C VAL A 70 -7.44 -3.12 16.61
N VAL A 71 -6.47 -3.77 17.24
CA VAL A 71 -5.99 -3.37 18.57
C VAL A 71 -4.51 -2.98 18.57
N GLY A 72 -3.74 -3.40 17.58
CA GLY A 72 -2.30 -3.17 17.53
C GLY A 72 -1.88 -1.83 16.93
N PHE A 73 -2.79 -1.07 16.36
CA PHE A 73 -2.49 0.17 15.66
C PHE A 73 -3.52 1.25 15.99
N LYS A 74 -3.08 2.51 15.91
CA LYS A 74 -3.95 3.67 16.09
C LYS A 74 -3.52 4.79 15.17
N LYS A 75 -4.40 5.76 14.97
CA LYS A 75 -4.11 6.94 14.13
C LYS A 75 -2.81 7.61 14.57
N GLY A 76 -1.97 7.91 13.59
CA GLY A 76 -0.69 8.57 13.79
C GLY A 76 0.49 7.60 13.89
N ASP A 77 0.26 6.31 14.02
CA ASP A 77 1.34 5.33 14.07
C ASP A 77 2.10 5.28 12.76
N LYS A 78 3.42 5.24 12.84
CA LYS A 78 4.31 5.10 11.68
C LYS A 78 4.45 3.62 11.37
N VAL A 79 4.08 3.23 10.15
CA VAL A 79 3.97 1.81 9.78
C VAL A 79 4.49 1.54 8.38
N ALA A 80 4.82 0.26 8.16
CA ALA A 80 4.96 -0.31 6.84
C ALA A 80 3.99 -1.49 6.74
N ALA A 81 3.55 -1.79 5.53
CA ALA A 81 2.57 -2.85 5.34
C ALA A 81 2.66 -3.45 3.95
N PHE A 82 2.14 -4.67 3.83
CA PHE A 82 1.89 -5.31 2.53
C PHE A 82 0.41 -5.25 2.24
N HIS A 83 0.07 -4.72 1.08
CA HIS A 83 -1.29 -4.70 0.58
C HIS A 83 -1.65 -6.09 0.05
N GLU A 84 -2.91 -6.50 0.22
CA GLU A 84 -3.39 -7.76 -0.35
C GLU A 84 -3.38 -7.66 -1.88
N MET A 85 -2.61 -8.53 -2.52
CA MET A 85 -2.42 -8.49 -3.97
C MET A 85 -3.76 -8.55 -4.69
N LEU A 86 -3.95 -7.66 -5.68
CA LEU A 86 -5.16 -7.53 -6.51
C LEU A 86 -6.40 -7.00 -5.78
N ALA A 87 -6.32 -6.77 -4.49
CA ALA A 87 -7.41 -6.10 -3.77
C ALA A 87 -7.43 -4.59 -4.12
N PRO A 88 -8.56 -3.91 -3.92
CA PRO A 88 -8.59 -2.46 -4.15
C PRO A 88 -7.73 -1.69 -3.15
N TYR A 89 -7.39 -0.46 -3.51
CA TYR A 89 -6.67 0.50 -2.66
C TYR A 89 -5.25 0.09 -2.30
N GLY A 90 -4.44 -0.21 -3.33
CA GLY A 90 -3.02 -0.47 -3.17
C GLY A 90 -2.21 0.79 -2.90
N SER A 91 -0.88 0.64 -2.90
CA SER A 91 0.04 1.70 -2.47
C SER A 91 0.23 2.84 -3.47
N PHE A 92 -0.26 2.70 -4.71
CA PHE A 92 -0.16 3.76 -5.71
C PHE A 92 -1.33 4.75 -5.58
N GLY A 93 -1.53 5.27 -4.39
CA GLY A 93 -2.56 6.22 -4.05
C GLY A 93 -2.19 7.01 -2.81
N GLU A 94 -2.97 8.03 -2.52
CA GLU A 94 -2.74 8.85 -1.32
C GLU A 94 -3.02 8.07 -0.03
N TYR A 95 -3.97 7.13 -0.10
CA TYR A 95 -4.31 6.23 0.99
C TYR A 95 -4.36 4.80 0.48
N ALA A 96 -3.99 3.87 1.32
CA ALA A 96 -4.00 2.44 1.00
C ALA A 96 -4.60 1.64 2.15
N ILE A 97 -5.07 0.45 1.84
CA ILE A 97 -5.64 -0.48 2.82
C ILE A 97 -4.70 -1.67 2.99
N ALA A 98 -4.48 -2.07 4.22
CA ALA A 98 -3.77 -3.31 4.55
C ALA A 98 -4.48 -4.02 5.69
N TRP A 99 -4.21 -5.29 5.85
CA TRP A 99 -4.69 -6.07 6.99
C TRP A 99 -3.80 -5.82 8.20
N GLU A 100 -4.37 -5.89 9.38
CA GLU A 100 -3.60 -5.72 10.62
C GLU A 100 -2.40 -6.67 10.66
N HIS A 101 -2.60 -7.93 10.28
CA HIS A 101 -1.55 -8.96 10.34
C HIS A 101 -0.44 -8.77 9.29
N THR A 102 -0.62 -7.90 8.30
CA THR A 102 0.42 -7.57 7.33
C THR A 102 0.99 -6.16 7.52
N THR A 103 0.72 -5.54 8.66
CA THR A 103 1.18 -4.20 9.00
C THR A 103 2.18 -4.27 10.14
N PHE A 104 3.23 -3.46 10.06
CA PHE A 104 4.34 -3.45 11.01
C PHE A 104 4.59 -2.04 11.52
N HIS A 105 4.86 -1.92 12.82
CA HIS A 105 5.33 -0.65 13.36
C HIS A 105 6.74 -0.34 12.89
N LEU A 106 6.97 0.90 12.50
CA LEU A 106 8.31 1.42 12.25
C LEU A 106 8.73 2.28 13.43
N THR A 107 10.03 2.25 13.77
CA THR A 107 10.54 3.09 14.84
C THR A 107 10.59 4.55 14.39
N SER A 108 10.59 5.48 15.33
CA SER A 108 10.69 6.91 15.01
C SER A 108 12.01 7.27 14.32
N LYS A 109 13.02 6.40 14.44
CA LYS A 109 14.33 6.60 13.80
C LYS A 109 14.39 6.08 12.37
N THR A 110 13.40 5.31 11.95
CA THR A 110 13.37 4.71 10.63
C THR A 110 12.89 5.75 9.62
N SER A 111 13.69 5.95 8.56
CA SER A 111 13.30 6.83 7.47
C SER A 111 12.42 6.09 6.47
N PHE A 112 11.45 6.78 5.91
CA PHE A 112 10.68 6.26 4.77
C PHE A 112 11.51 6.26 3.48
N GLU A 113 12.56 7.05 3.41
CA GLU A 113 13.32 7.23 2.19
C GLU A 113 14.29 6.07 1.94
N GLY A 114 14.32 5.61 0.68
CA GLY A 114 15.02 4.41 0.29
C GLY A 114 16.51 4.37 0.54
N GLY A 115 17.18 5.47 0.37
CA GLY A 115 18.63 5.52 0.51
C GLY A 115 19.14 5.47 1.95
N LYS A 116 18.25 5.42 2.91
CA LYS A 116 18.61 5.56 4.32
C LYS A 116 18.12 4.41 5.18
N TYR A 117 17.91 3.27 4.58
CA TYR A 117 17.40 2.11 5.30
C TYR A 117 18.47 1.39 6.07
N GLU A 118 18.06 0.90 7.23
CA GLU A 118 18.77 -0.18 7.87
C GLU A 118 18.54 -1.46 7.07
N PRO A 119 19.51 -2.42 7.08
CA PRO A 119 19.34 -3.66 6.31
C PRO A 119 18.03 -4.39 6.58
N ARG A 120 17.52 -4.35 7.80
CA ARG A 120 16.26 -5.00 8.16
C ARG A 120 15.05 -4.38 7.47
N GLU A 121 15.16 -3.15 6.99
CA GLU A 121 14.07 -2.48 6.30
C GLU A 121 14.00 -2.85 4.84
N LEU A 122 15.10 -3.34 4.28
CA LEU A 122 15.14 -3.74 2.89
C LEU A 122 14.19 -4.87 2.58
N THR A 123 13.86 -5.70 3.58
CA THR A 123 12.90 -6.78 3.42
C THR A 123 11.50 -6.28 3.09
N LEU A 124 11.17 -5.06 3.47
CA LEU A 124 9.88 -4.44 3.16
C LEU A 124 9.81 -3.93 1.71
N ARG A 125 10.93 -3.94 1.00
CA ARG A 125 11.06 -3.31 -0.32
C ARG A 125 11.52 -4.26 -1.41
N SER A 126 11.98 -5.42 -1.06
CA SER A 126 12.64 -6.36 -1.97
C SER A 126 11.72 -7.45 -2.49
N HIS A 127 10.49 -7.15 -2.66
CA HIS A 127 9.50 -8.15 -3.09
C HIS A 127 9.49 -8.46 -4.57
#